data_82339a581faef57f11b1501b804ec442
#
_entry.id   82339a581faef57f11b1501b804ec442
#
_cell.length_a   1.000
_cell.length_b   1.000
_cell.length_c   1.000
_cell.angle_alpha   90.00
_cell.angle_beta   90.00
_cell.angle_gamma   90.00
#
_symmetry.space_group_name_H-M   'P 1'
#
loop_
_entity.id
_entity.type
_entity.pdbx_description
1 polymer ?
#
loop_
_entity_poly.entity_id
_entity_poly.type
_entity_poly.pdbx_seq_one_letter_code
_entity_poly.pdbx_strand_id
1 'polypeptide(L)'
;MSTRRIIATYAFVMFFLVIALLGTVTAAFGGTSYTEAAGRQSLYTLTAAKARGTIYDRNLQPLTNAERVYVAAVIPSRETLAKLNRAVPEEKREVLRTALESGKPFLIEVTTPVSADGIQTFSVTKRYANPQPAANLLGYLDSDYNGADGVEKSFDALLAENHGEIDVTFAIDALGNAISGETMHVENTYRFADGGVMLDRKSVV
;
A
#
# COMPACT_ATOMS: atom_id res chain seq x y z
N MET A 1 -49.46 34.13 -40.94
CA MET A 1 -48.43 33.08 -40.76
C MET A 1 -49.06 31.76 -41.19
N SER A 2 -48.47 30.97 -42.10
CA SER A 2 -49.09 29.71 -42.50
C SER A 2 -48.99 28.67 -41.40
N THR A 3 -50.10 27.94 -41.18
CA THR A 3 -50.19 26.87 -40.13
C THR A 3 -49.00 25.91 -40.16
N ARG A 4 -48.45 25.65 -41.33
CA ARG A 4 -47.25 24.83 -41.54
C ARG A 4 -45.97 25.37 -40.81
N ARG A 5 -45.81 26.72 -40.79
CA ARG A 5 -44.67 27.37 -40.12
C ARG A 5 -44.79 27.27 -38.61
N ILE A 6 -46.01 27.38 -38.09
CA ILE A 6 -46.30 27.25 -36.66
C ILE A 6 -46.00 25.81 -36.19
N ILE A 7 -46.48 24.80 -36.92
CA ILE A 7 -46.21 23.39 -36.60
C ILE A 7 -44.71 23.09 -36.64
N ALA A 8 -44.00 23.60 -37.67
CA ALA A 8 -42.54 23.39 -37.77
C ALA A 8 -41.77 24.01 -36.60
N THR A 9 -42.18 25.19 -36.11
CA THR A 9 -41.54 25.84 -34.95
C THR A 9 -41.78 25.06 -33.66
N TYR A 10 -43.01 24.56 -33.46
CA TYR A 10 -43.31 23.72 -32.31
C TYR A 10 -42.54 22.40 -32.33
N ALA A 11 -42.44 21.73 -33.49
CA ALA A 11 -41.67 20.51 -33.63
C ALA A 11 -40.18 20.73 -33.33
N PHE A 12 -39.62 21.84 -33.77
CA PHE A 12 -38.25 22.23 -33.53
C PHE A 12 -37.98 22.48 -32.04
N VAL A 13 -38.85 23.23 -31.36
CA VAL A 13 -38.74 23.50 -29.91
C VAL A 13 -38.86 22.21 -29.10
N MET A 14 -39.85 21.35 -29.45
CA MET A 14 -40.02 20.05 -28.80
C MET A 14 -38.80 19.14 -28.97
N PHE A 15 -38.18 19.14 -30.14
CA PHE A 15 -36.97 18.37 -30.42
C PHE A 15 -35.81 18.80 -29.52
N PHE A 16 -35.56 20.10 -29.37
CA PHE A 16 -34.52 20.61 -28.46
C PHE A 16 -34.85 20.37 -26.98
N LEU A 17 -36.12 20.43 -26.58
CA LEU A 17 -36.54 20.10 -25.21
C LEU A 17 -36.26 18.63 -24.88
N VAL A 18 -36.53 17.71 -25.81
CA VAL A 18 -36.26 16.29 -25.65
C VAL A 18 -34.74 16.04 -25.52
N ILE A 19 -33.90 16.68 -26.36
CA ILE A 19 -32.44 16.57 -26.25
C ILE A 19 -31.93 17.12 -24.93
N ALA A 20 -32.43 18.26 -24.49
CA ALA A 20 -32.05 18.84 -23.20
C ALA A 20 -32.45 17.92 -22.02
N LEU A 21 -33.64 17.33 -22.08
CA LEU A 21 -34.10 16.38 -21.06
C LEU A 21 -33.25 15.11 -21.04
N LEU A 22 -32.95 14.53 -22.21
CA LEU A 22 -32.08 13.38 -22.34
C LEU A 22 -30.65 13.70 -21.80
N GLY A 23 -30.12 14.87 -22.13
CA GLY A 23 -28.83 15.34 -21.62
C GLY A 23 -28.79 15.48 -20.10
N THR A 24 -29.85 16.02 -19.50
CA THR A 24 -29.93 16.13 -18.00
C THR A 24 -30.10 14.77 -17.32
N VAL A 25 -30.88 13.85 -17.91
CA VAL A 25 -31.04 12.48 -17.43
C VAL A 25 -29.71 11.70 -17.48
N THR A 26 -29.00 11.76 -18.60
CA THR A 26 -27.70 11.09 -18.75
C THR A 26 -26.64 11.68 -17.82
N ALA A 27 -26.63 12.99 -17.58
CA ALA A 27 -25.73 13.63 -16.62
C ALA A 27 -26.06 13.23 -15.17
N ALA A 28 -27.35 13.13 -14.82
CA ALA A 28 -27.78 12.75 -13.47
C ALA A 28 -27.49 11.28 -13.13
N PHE A 29 -27.66 10.37 -14.10
CA PHE A 29 -27.43 8.93 -13.87
C PHE A 29 -26.02 8.46 -14.24
N GLY A 30 -25.31 9.16 -15.12
CA GLY A 30 -23.93 8.84 -15.50
C GLY A 30 -22.88 9.45 -14.58
N GLY A 31 -23.19 10.55 -13.90
CA GLY A 31 -22.22 11.28 -13.07
C GLY A 31 -21.62 10.48 -11.90
N THR A 32 -22.43 9.66 -11.26
CA THR A 32 -21.96 8.87 -10.09
C THR A 32 -20.95 7.79 -10.47
N SER A 33 -21.14 7.10 -11.59
CA SER A 33 -20.22 6.05 -12.05
C SER A 33 -18.85 6.62 -12.51
N TYR A 34 -18.85 7.81 -13.10
CA TYR A 34 -17.62 8.48 -13.52
C TYR A 34 -16.87 9.10 -12.34
N THR A 35 -17.55 9.63 -11.34
CA THR A 35 -16.92 10.14 -10.12
C THR A 35 -16.35 9.01 -9.27
N GLU A 36 -17.02 7.87 -9.17
CA GLU A 36 -16.48 6.69 -8.48
C GLU A 36 -15.28 6.08 -9.23
N ALA A 37 -15.31 6.02 -10.56
CA ALA A 37 -14.19 5.56 -11.37
C ALA A 37 -13.00 6.50 -11.28
N ALA A 38 -13.21 7.81 -11.33
CA ALA A 38 -12.17 8.83 -11.14
C ALA A 38 -11.61 8.78 -9.70
N GLY A 39 -12.45 8.58 -8.68
CA GLY A 39 -12.02 8.41 -7.30
C GLY A 39 -11.12 7.19 -7.10
N ARG A 40 -11.43 6.06 -7.74
CA ARG A 40 -10.58 4.85 -7.66
C ARG A 40 -9.25 5.00 -8.41
N GLN A 41 -9.19 5.77 -9.48
CA GLN A 41 -7.96 6.06 -10.24
C GLN A 41 -7.04 7.04 -9.52
N SER A 42 -7.53 7.73 -8.51
CA SER A 42 -6.76 8.68 -7.69
C SER A 42 -6.27 8.09 -6.37
N LEU A 43 -6.37 6.79 -6.18
CA LEU A 43 -5.90 6.09 -4.99
C LEU A 43 -4.63 5.27 -5.30
N TYR A 44 -3.65 5.35 -4.42
CA TYR A 44 -2.39 4.62 -4.50
C TYR A 44 -2.14 3.88 -3.19
N THR A 45 -2.10 2.56 -3.25
CA THR A 45 -1.91 1.71 -2.07
C THR A 45 -0.48 1.17 -2.02
N LEU A 46 0.15 1.27 -0.86
CA LEU A 46 1.45 0.68 -0.54
C LEU A 46 1.31 -0.29 0.63
N THR A 47 1.83 -1.49 0.49
CA THR A 47 1.88 -2.48 1.56
C THR A 47 3.12 -2.24 2.43
N ALA A 48 2.91 -1.75 3.65
CA ALA A 48 3.99 -1.44 4.58
C ALA A 48 4.61 -2.69 5.21
N ALA A 49 3.83 -3.75 5.40
CA ALA A 49 4.30 -5.04 5.90
C ALA A 49 3.35 -6.17 5.52
N LYS A 50 3.91 -7.37 5.39
CA LYS A 50 3.17 -8.64 5.32
C LYS A 50 3.62 -9.56 6.43
N ALA A 51 2.66 -10.15 7.15
CA ALA A 51 2.93 -11.16 8.17
C ALA A 51 3.17 -12.52 7.52
N ARG A 52 4.05 -13.32 8.14
CA ARG A 52 4.32 -14.70 7.76
C ARG A 52 4.86 -15.47 8.95
N GLY A 53 4.54 -16.75 9.05
CA GLY A 53 4.97 -17.63 10.15
C GLY A 53 6.48 -17.58 10.39
N THR A 54 6.91 -17.67 11.64
CA THR A 54 8.31 -17.58 12.04
C THR A 54 8.98 -18.95 11.91
N ILE A 55 10.22 -18.97 11.44
CA ILE A 55 11.07 -20.17 11.44
C ILE A 55 11.96 -20.10 12.65
N TYR A 56 11.96 -21.15 13.47
CA TYR A 56 12.73 -21.25 14.70
C TYR A 56 13.82 -22.31 14.60
N ASP A 57 14.88 -22.16 15.37
CA ASP A 57 15.83 -23.24 15.60
C ASP A 57 15.28 -24.24 16.64
N ARG A 58 16.04 -25.31 16.92
CA ARG A 58 15.69 -26.34 17.91
C ARG A 58 15.56 -25.82 19.36
N ASN A 59 16.10 -24.65 19.65
CA ASN A 59 16.03 -24.00 20.95
C ASN A 59 14.91 -22.95 21.00
N LEU A 60 14.02 -22.94 20.01
CA LEU A 60 12.96 -21.94 19.81
C LEU A 60 13.48 -20.50 19.65
N GLN A 61 14.74 -20.35 19.18
CA GLN A 61 15.23 -19.02 18.80
C GLN A 61 14.76 -18.69 17.40
N PRO A 62 14.19 -17.51 17.16
CA PRO A 62 13.69 -17.14 15.85
C PRO A 62 14.85 -16.94 14.88
N LEU A 63 14.79 -17.64 13.74
CA LEU A 63 15.69 -17.47 12.61
C LEU A 63 15.18 -16.44 11.61
N THR A 64 13.86 -16.25 11.58
CA THR A 64 13.19 -15.19 10.80
C THR A 64 12.31 -14.35 11.73
N ASN A 65 11.93 -13.14 11.31
CA ASN A 65 11.11 -12.21 12.11
C ASN A 65 11.72 -11.85 13.49
N ALA A 66 13.02 -12.02 13.68
CA ALA A 66 13.69 -11.81 14.96
C ALA A 66 13.83 -10.33 15.34
N GLU A 67 13.88 -9.45 14.37
CA GLU A 67 14.11 -8.03 14.55
C GLU A 67 12.83 -7.22 14.31
N ARG A 68 12.54 -6.31 15.25
CA ARG A 68 11.45 -5.34 15.07
C ARG A 68 12.01 -4.05 14.49
N VAL A 69 11.34 -3.56 13.47
CA VAL A 69 11.67 -2.31 12.80
C VAL A 69 10.45 -1.42 12.71
N TYR A 70 10.67 -0.15 12.47
CA TYR A 70 9.60 0.80 12.21
C TYR A 70 9.59 1.18 10.74
N VAL A 71 8.43 1.09 10.11
CA VAL A 71 8.20 1.53 8.74
C VAL A 71 7.27 2.73 8.76
N ALA A 72 7.71 3.83 8.18
CA ALA A 72 6.93 5.05 8.05
C ALA A 72 6.32 5.14 6.65
N ALA A 73 5.01 5.34 6.60
CA ALA A 73 4.28 5.76 5.41
C ALA A 73 4.29 7.29 5.34
N VAL A 74 4.67 7.85 4.21
CA VAL A 74 5.02 9.26 4.09
C VAL A 74 4.32 9.91 2.91
N ILE A 75 3.63 11.02 3.18
CA ILE A 75 3.20 11.99 2.18
C ILE A 75 4.31 13.05 2.06
N PRO A 76 4.95 13.18 0.88
CA PRO A 76 6.05 14.12 0.69
C PRO A 76 5.62 15.57 0.96
N SER A 77 6.30 16.23 1.88
CA SER A 77 6.15 17.66 2.14
C SER A 77 7.45 18.25 2.74
N ARG A 78 7.56 19.57 2.80
CA ARG A 78 8.71 20.21 3.46
C ARG A 78 8.75 19.92 4.97
N GLU A 79 7.58 19.76 5.60
CA GLU A 79 7.48 19.48 7.03
C GLU A 79 7.88 18.04 7.35
N THR A 80 7.49 17.08 6.50
CA THR A 80 7.85 15.67 6.65
C THR A 80 9.35 15.45 6.54
N LEU A 81 10.06 16.20 5.65
CA LEU A 81 11.51 16.16 5.54
C LEU A 81 12.20 16.51 6.86
N ALA A 82 11.81 17.60 7.51
CA ALA A 82 12.44 18.05 8.74
C ALA A 82 12.31 17.05 9.89
N LYS A 83 11.17 16.33 9.95
CA LYS A 83 10.87 15.33 10.98
C LYS A 83 11.57 13.99 10.70
N LEU A 84 11.62 13.55 9.44
CA LEU A 84 12.24 12.29 9.04
C LEU A 84 13.77 12.32 9.05
N ASN A 85 14.39 13.46 8.82
CA ASN A 85 15.86 13.57 8.75
C ASN A 85 16.59 13.06 10.00
N ARG A 86 15.93 13.10 11.17
CA ARG A 86 16.47 12.59 12.45
C ARG A 86 16.14 11.13 12.72
N ALA A 87 15.05 10.63 12.12
CA ALA A 87 14.53 9.31 12.36
C ALA A 87 15.00 8.28 11.31
N VAL A 88 15.51 8.72 10.17
CA VAL A 88 16.01 7.85 9.11
C VAL A 88 17.50 7.59 9.30
N PRO A 89 17.96 6.32 9.18
CA PRO A 89 19.38 5.98 9.21
C PRO A 89 20.18 6.76 8.17
N GLU A 90 21.45 7.08 8.49
CA GLU A 90 22.28 7.92 7.63
C GLU A 90 22.47 7.35 6.21
N GLU A 91 22.61 6.05 6.12
CA GLU A 91 22.72 5.30 4.86
C GLU A 91 21.48 5.40 3.95
N LYS A 92 20.30 5.69 4.53
CA LYS A 92 19.02 5.84 3.80
C LYS A 92 18.65 7.29 3.50
N ARG A 93 19.46 8.27 3.88
CA ARG A 93 19.13 9.70 3.70
C ARG A 93 19.08 10.11 2.23
N GLU A 94 19.92 9.56 1.38
CA GLU A 94 19.85 9.82 -0.07
C GLU A 94 18.56 9.24 -0.68
N VAL A 95 18.17 8.03 -0.25
CA VAL A 95 16.89 7.42 -0.65
C VAL A 95 15.72 8.30 -0.20
N LEU A 96 15.75 8.80 1.05
CA LEU A 96 14.75 9.72 1.57
C LEU A 96 14.63 10.99 0.70
N ARG A 97 15.78 11.60 0.35
CA ARG A 97 15.79 12.82 -0.46
C ARG A 97 15.16 12.58 -1.84
N THR A 98 15.61 11.53 -2.53
CA THR A 98 15.08 11.16 -3.85
C THR A 98 13.58 10.85 -3.80
N ALA A 99 13.13 10.15 -2.77
CA ALA A 99 11.73 9.83 -2.58
C ALA A 99 10.87 11.10 -2.36
N LEU A 100 11.35 12.03 -1.55
CA LEU A 100 10.67 13.31 -1.31
C LEU A 100 10.62 14.19 -2.56
N GLU A 101 11.69 14.23 -3.36
CA GLU A 101 11.76 14.97 -4.62
C GLU A 101 10.80 14.40 -5.69
N SER A 102 10.49 13.11 -5.61
CA SER A 102 9.55 12.48 -6.54
C SER A 102 8.11 12.98 -6.40
N GLY A 103 7.75 13.54 -5.24
CA GLY A 103 6.39 13.98 -4.92
C GLY A 103 5.38 12.83 -4.68
N LYS A 104 5.81 11.58 -4.86
CA LYS A 104 4.95 10.39 -4.72
C LYS A 104 4.98 9.87 -3.28
N PRO A 105 3.86 9.32 -2.76
CA PRO A 105 3.86 8.64 -1.48
C PRO A 105 4.85 7.47 -1.47
N PHE A 106 5.52 7.25 -0.34
CA PHE A 106 6.50 6.18 -0.20
C PHE A 106 6.55 5.61 1.21
N LEU A 107 7.19 4.46 1.34
CA LEU A 107 7.51 3.80 2.61
C LEU A 107 9.01 3.89 2.87
N ILE A 108 9.38 4.12 4.13
CA ILE A 108 10.78 4.15 4.55
C ILE A 108 10.94 3.59 5.96
N GLU A 109 12.00 2.82 6.16
CA GLU A 109 12.37 2.32 7.50
C GLU A 109 12.97 3.47 8.32
N VAL A 110 12.52 3.56 9.57
CA VAL A 110 12.97 4.58 10.53
C VAL A 110 13.47 3.93 11.81
N THR A 111 14.40 4.57 12.50
CA THR A 111 14.98 4.08 13.76
C THR A 111 14.08 4.32 14.96
N THR A 112 13.26 5.36 14.90
CA THR A 112 12.34 5.74 15.97
C THR A 112 10.98 6.06 15.38
N PRO A 113 9.88 5.71 16.08
CA PRO A 113 8.54 6.03 15.59
C PRO A 113 8.35 7.55 15.50
N VAL A 114 7.85 8.01 14.36
CA VAL A 114 7.50 9.40 14.10
C VAL A 114 6.02 9.45 13.76
N SER A 115 5.26 10.26 14.49
CA SER A 115 3.86 10.55 14.16
C SER A 115 3.72 12.04 13.91
N ALA A 116 3.24 12.40 12.73
CA ALA A 116 3.04 13.76 12.32
C ALA A 116 2.04 13.82 11.17
N ASP A 117 1.59 15.02 10.85
CA ASP A 117 0.77 15.22 9.67
C ASP A 117 1.52 14.75 8.41
N GLY A 118 0.91 13.86 7.63
CA GLY A 118 1.54 13.21 6.49
C GLY A 118 2.57 12.12 6.81
N ILE A 119 2.74 11.69 8.08
CA ILE A 119 3.61 10.58 8.47
C ILE A 119 2.88 9.65 9.43
N GLN A 120 2.82 8.37 9.09
CA GLN A 120 2.33 7.33 9.99
C GLN A 120 3.33 6.19 10.09
N THR A 121 3.70 5.80 11.32
CA THR A 121 4.70 4.77 11.56
C THR A 121 4.05 3.50 12.11
N PHE A 122 4.50 2.36 11.59
CA PHE A 122 4.08 1.02 11.98
C PHE A 122 5.26 0.25 12.56
N SER A 123 5.03 -0.48 13.65
CA SER A 123 5.99 -1.46 14.18
C SER A 123 5.75 -2.79 13.51
N VAL A 124 6.75 -3.32 12.83
CA VAL A 124 6.66 -4.58 12.06
C VAL A 124 7.90 -5.44 12.31
N THR A 125 7.86 -6.72 11.94
CA THR A 125 9.03 -7.59 11.98
C THR A 125 9.74 -7.59 10.64
N LYS A 126 11.06 -7.52 10.65
CA LYS A 126 11.89 -7.73 9.49
C LYS A 126 12.06 -9.23 9.25
N ARG A 127 11.71 -9.69 8.04
CA ARG A 127 11.75 -11.13 7.74
C ARG A 127 13.13 -11.72 7.93
N TYR A 128 14.16 -11.08 7.40
CA TYR A 128 15.54 -11.53 7.45
C TYR A 128 16.44 -10.53 8.15
N ALA A 129 17.30 -11.02 9.03
CA ALA A 129 18.34 -10.22 9.67
C ALA A 129 19.49 -9.90 8.70
N ASN A 130 20.39 -9.01 9.09
CA ASN A 130 21.61 -8.76 8.36
C ASN A 130 22.80 -8.72 9.33
N PRO A 131 23.70 -9.74 9.33
CA PRO A 131 23.70 -10.95 8.50
C PRO A 131 22.59 -11.94 8.88
N GLN A 132 22.07 -12.69 7.90
CA GLN A 132 21.03 -13.69 8.09
C GLN A 132 21.66 -15.03 8.54
N PRO A 133 21.31 -15.56 9.73
CA PRO A 133 21.72 -16.92 10.14
C PRO A 133 21.12 -17.97 9.22
N ALA A 134 21.90 -18.98 8.87
CA ALA A 134 21.47 -20.13 8.05
C ALA A 134 20.79 -19.76 6.73
N ALA A 135 21.21 -18.67 6.08
CA ALA A 135 20.58 -18.15 4.87
C ALA A 135 20.37 -19.21 3.77
N ASN A 136 21.39 -20.06 3.52
CA ASN A 136 21.33 -21.12 2.50
C ASN A 136 20.30 -22.22 2.82
N LEU A 137 19.98 -22.43 4.09
CA LEU A 137 18.96 -23.40 4.53
C LEU A 137 17.58 -22.77 4.49
N LEU A 138 17.46 -21.55 4.97
CA LEU A 138 16.18 -20.82 5.02
C LEU A 138 15.61 -20.57 3.63
N GLY A 139 16.47 -20.23 2.67
CA GLY A 139 16.04 -19.78 1.36
C GLY A 139 15.55 -18.34 1.35
N TYR A 140 14.68 -18.01 0.42
CA TYR A 140 14.16 -16.65 0.23
C TYR A 140 12.73 -16.65 -0.30
N LEU A 141 12.10 -15.50 -0.25
CA LEU A 141 10.76 -15.24 -0.78
C LEU A 141 10.86 -14.58 -2.16
N ASP A 142 9.87 -14.84 -3.01
CA ASP A 142 9.69 -14.12 -4.27
C ASP A 142 9.03 -12.73 -4.06
N SER A 143 8.76 -12.02 -5.17
CA SER A 143 8.11 -10.70 -5.16
C SER A 143 6.70 -10.72 -4.60
N ASP A 144 6.02 -11.86 -4.69
CA ASP A 144 4.64 -12.05 -4.23
C ASP A 144 4.58 -12.55 -2.78
N TYR A 145 5.75 -12.64 -2.12
CA TYR A 145 5.92 -13.08 -0.74
C TYR A 145 5.71 -14.58 -0.53
N ASN A 146 5.85 -15.42 -1.60
CA ASN A 146 5.82 -16.87 -1.52
C ASN A 146 7.23 -17.45 -1.36
N GLY A 147 7.33 -18.64 -0.78
CA GLY A 147 8.63 -19.32 -0.62
C GLY A 147 9.21 -19.78 -1.96
N ALA A 148 10.31 -19.15 -2.38
CA ALA A 148 11.00 -19.46 -3.64
C ALA A 148 12.01 -20.59 -3.50
N ASP A 149 12.69 -20.73 -2.36
CA ASP A 149 13.72 -21.73 -2.11
C ASP A 149 13.80 -22.12 -0.62
N GLY A 150 14.51 -23.20 -0.33
CA GLY A 150 14.86 -23.67 1.02
C GLY A 150 13.63 -24.06 1.87
N VAL A 151 13.73 -23.76 3.17
CA VAL A 151 12.67 -24.00 4.16
C VAL A 151 11.46 -23.13 3.86
N GLU A 152 11.64 -21.90 3.41
CA GLU A 152 10.56 -21.01 2.99
C GLU A 152 9.64 -21.68 1.97
N LYS A 153 10.23 -22.32 0.96
CA LYS A 153 9.49 -23.05 -0.08
C LYS A 153 8.88 -24.36 0.43
N SER A 154 9.66 -25.12 1.20
CA SER A 154 9.23 -26.44 1.66
C SER A 154 8.03 -26.38 2.61
N PHE A 155 7.89 -25.29 3.36
CA PHE A 155 6.83 -25.04 4.33
C PHE A 155 5.96 -23.83 3.96
N ASP A 156 5.92 -23.47 2.69
CA ASP A 156 5.26 -22.25 2.21
C ASP A 156 3.80 -22.16 2.68
N ALA A 157 3.01 -23.22 2.46
CA ALA A 157 1.60 -23.25 2.84
C ALA A 157 1.40 -23.03 4.35
N LEU A 158 2.21 -23.69 5.19
CA LEU A 158 2.12 -23.57 6.65
C LEU A 158 2.55 -22.17 7.14
N LEU A 159 3.63 -21.62 6.56
CA LEU A 159 4.11 -20.30 6.90
C LEU A 159 3.16 -19.18 6.43
N ALA A 160 2.43 -19.42 5.35
CA ALA A 160 1.43 -18.49 4.82
C ALA A 160 0.10 -18.52 5.60
N GLU A 161 -0.17 -19.50 6.46
CA GLU A 161 -1.35 -19.51 7.33
C GLU A 161 -1.37 -18.31 8.27
N ASN A 162 -0.19 -17.88 8.73
CA ASN A 162 -0.05 -16.65 9.50
C ASN A 162 0.09 -15.45 8.56
N HIS A 163 -1.03 -14.96 8.10
CA HIS A 163 -1.15 -13.86 7.15
C HIS A 163 -1.74 -12.62 7.82
N GLY A 164 -1.53 -11.50 7.18
CA GLY A 164 -2.01 -10.18 7.56
C GLY A 164 -1.05 -9.15 6.99
N GLU A 165 -1.57 -7.99 6.68
CA GLU A 165 -0.80 -6.93 6.05
C GLU A 165 -1.18 -5.57 6.59
N ILE A 166 -0.32 -4.61 6.35
CA ILE A 166 -0.59 -3.20 6.59
C ILE A 166 -0.58 -2.52 5.24
N ASP A 167 -1.76 -2.17 4.76
CA ASP A 167 -1.93 -1.41 3.55
C ASP A 167 -2.23 0.04 3.86
N VAL A 168 -1.51 0.93 3.20
CA VAL A 168 -1.68 2.36 3.32
C VAL A 168 -2.08 2.93 1.97
N THR A 169 -3.28 3.48 1.92
CA THR A 169 -3.86 4.07 0.72
C THR A 169 -3.77 5.58 0.79
N PHE A 170 -3.25 6.17 -0.26
CA PHE A 170 -3.02 7.61 -0.43
C PHE A 170 -3.90 8.15 -1.55
N ALA A 171 -4.42 9.35 -1.37
CA ALA A 171 -4.99 10.11 -2.47
C ALA A 171 -3.87 10.75 -3.31
N ILE A 172 -3.89 10.52 -4.62
CA ILE A 172 -2.89 11.03 -5.56
C ILE A 172 -3.56 11.82 -6.69
N ASP A 173 -2.80 12.73 -7.28
CA ASP A 173 -3.22 13.46 -8.49
C ASP A 173 -3.00 12.61 -9.76
N ALA A 174 -3.36 13.16 -10.92
CA ALA A 174 -3.19 12.50 -12.20
C ALA A 174 -1.71 12.25 -12.59
N LEU A 175 -0.75 12.87 -11.93
CA LEU A 175 0.69 12.68 -12.10
C LEU A 175 1.27 11.68 -11.10
N GLY A 176 0.44 11.20 -10.15
CA GLY A 176 0.82 10.29 -9.09
C GLY A 176 1.43 10.97 -7.87
N ASN A 177 1.36 12.30 -7.76
CA ASN A 177 1.82 13.02 -6.59
C ASN A 177 0.78 12.94 -5.47
N ALA A 178 1.25 12.90 -4.21
CA ALA A 178 0.37 12.93 -3.06
C ALA A 178 -0.38 14.26 -2.95
N ILE A 179 -1.68 14.19 -2.67
CA ILE A 179 -2.50 15.39 -2.45
C ILE A 179 -2.28 15.84 -1.00
N SER A 180 -1.75 17.06 -0.84
CA SER A 180 -1.51 17.63 0.48
C SER A 180 -2.83 17.91 1.20
N GLY A 181 -2.90 17.54 2.50
CA GLY A 181 -4.09 17.75 3.33
C GLY A 181 -5.11 16.61 3.31
N GLU A 182 -4.94 15.60 2.45
CA GLU A 182 -5.71 14.36 2.50
C GLU A 182 -5.12 13.39 3.54
N THR A 183 -5.99 12.67 4.23
CA THR A 183 -5.60 11.68 5.23
C THR A 183 -5.25 10.36 4.56
N MET A 184 -4.19 9.72 5.05
CA MET A 184 -3.89 8.33 4.70
C MET A 184 -4.98 7.41 5.26
N HIS A 185 -5.47 6.49 4.43
CA HIS A 185 -6.32 5.41 4.89
C HIS A 185 -5.47 4.17 5.15
N VAL A 186 -5.58 3.62 6.36
CA VAL A 186 -4.77 2.45 6.78
C VAL A 186 -5.71 1.28 7.04
N GLU A 187 -5.48 0.19 6.31
CA GLU A 187 -6.05 -1.11 6.60
C GLU A 187 -4.96 -1.96 7.25
N ASN A 188 -5.18 -2.35 8.50
CA ASN A 188 -4.19 -3.06 9.29
C ASN A 188 -4.78 -4.38 9.81
N THR A 189 -4.45 -5.46 9.13
CA THR A 189 -4.73 -6.85 9.53
C THR A 189 -3.47 -7.55 10.04
N TYR A 190 -2.33 -6.86 10.06
CA TYR A 190 -1.04 -7.39 10.46
C TYR A 190 -1.06 -7.82 11.92
N ARG A 191 -0.63 -9.04 12.15
CA ARG A 191 -0.36 -9.58 13.49
C ARG A 191 1.07 -10.08 13.54
N PHE A 192 1.73 -9.88 14.67
CA PHE A 192 3.01 -10.54 14.90
C PHE A 192 2.78 -12.05 14.85
N ALA A 193 3.69 -12.77 14.18
CA ALA A 193 3.56 -14.19 13.94
C ALA A 193 3.47 -14.98 15.26
N ASP A 194 2.33 -15.59 15.51
CA ASP A 194 2.08 -16.45 16.68
C ASP A 194 2.38 -17.93 16.38
N GLY A 195 2.64 -18.29 15.10
CA GLY A 195 2.92 -19.63 14.66
C GLY A 195 4.15 -19.72 13.76
N GLY A 196 4.64 -20.93 13.56
CA GLY A 196 5.80 -21.12 12.70
C GLY A 196 6.29 -22.56 12.64
N VAL A 197 7.46 -22.73 12.04
CA VAL A 197 8.13 -24.01 11.82
C VAL A 197 9.39 -24.08 12.67
N MET A 198 9.56 -25.16 13.41
CA MET A 198 10.79 -25.45 14.16
C MET A 198 11.68 -26.37 13.33
N LEU A 199 12.93 -25.97 13.12
CA LEU A 199 13.95 -26.78 12.47
C LEU A 199 14.72 -27.57 13.52
N ASP A 200 14.51 -28.89 13.57
CA ASP A 200 15.35 -29.81 14.34
C ASP A 200 16.24 -30.62 13.37
N ARG A 201 17.45 -30.89 13.79
CA ARG A 201 18.44 -31.70 13.04
C ARG A 201 17.93 -33.09 12.62
N LYS A 202 16.90 -33.60 13.32
CA LYS A 202 16.25 -34.89 13.01
C LYS A 202 15.18 -34.79 11.93
N SER A 203 14.70 -33.60 11.61
CA SER A 203 13.65 -33.38 10.60
C SER A 203 14.19 -33.25 9.18
N VAL A 204 15.50 -33.34 8.99
CA VAL A 204 16.19 -33.24 7.69
C VAL A 204 16.54 -34.63 7.12
N VAL A 205 15.78 -35.63 7.49
CA VAL A 205 15.93 -36.98 6.92
C VAL A 205 14.70 -37.30 6.07
#